data_bc2cc598e4d251fdb26521665c783725
#
_entry.id   bc2cc598e4d251fdb26521665c783725
#
_cell.length_a   1.000
_cell.length_b   1.000
_cell.length_c   1.000
_cell.angle_alpha   90.00
_cell.angle_beta   90.00
_cell.angle_gamma   90.00
#
_symmetry.space_group_name_H-M   'P 1'
#
loop_
_entity.id
_entity.type
_entity.pdbx_description
1 polymer ?
#
loop_
_entity_poly.entity_id
_entity_poly.type
_entity_poly.pdbx_seq_one_letter_code
_entity_poly.pdbx_strand_id
1 'polypeptide(L)'
;MFAPGNHPRRVEKVFDLGADVVILDLEDAVATAEKVATRALVVAALRKPRRVLGYVRINSIETEWCRDDIRAVVGPWLDGIVLPKAQSAAALVQVDGWLAEAERVAGLPAGELDLLPIVETARGIESATEIATATARVHRLAFGGGDYTHDLDLIWTPEEHELAYARAKLTHASRAAGIEPPIDTVVLEVKDLERFKRSARNGRGMGFQGKLCIHPDQVAACNAAFTPSAAEVEQARAVIAAFADAEARGLASIQLNGQFIDYPIVYKAQRIVALAARANAGATAPDPAPESRRE
;
A
#
# COMPACT_ATOMS: atom_id res chain seq x y z
N MET A 1 -1.94 -3.47 6.95
CA MET A 1 -2.34 -3.33 8.39
C MET A 1 -1.11 -3.12 9.23
N PHE A 2 -1.04 -2.02 10.00
CA PHE A 2 0.06 -1.76 10.94
C PHE A 2 -0.12 -2.51 12.26
N ALA A 3 1.00 -2.94 12.85
CA ALA A 3 1.08 -3.40 14.23
C ALA A 3 2.38 -2.92 14.88
N PRO A 4 2.33 -2.35 16.12
CA PRO A 4 3.55 -1.99 16.84
C PRO A 4 4.44 -3.22 17.08
N GLY A 5 5.70 -3.15 16.65
CA GLY A 5 6.62 -4.29 16.71
C GLY A 5 6.97 -4.77 18.13
N ASN A 6 6.85 -3.88 19.12
CA ASN A 6 7.12 -4.16 20.54
C ASN A 6 5.94 -4.80 21.30
N HIS A 7 4.83 -5.15 20.62
CA HIS A 7 3.66 -5.77 21.24
C HIS A 7 3.46 -7.23 20.78
N PRO A 8 4.06 -8.26 21.40
CA PRO A 8 4.06 -9.63 20.92
C PRO A 8 2.66 -10.19 20.61
N ARG A 9 1.66 -9.91 21.47
CA ARG A 9 0.28 -10.38 21.27
C ARG A 9 -0.39 -9.77 20.02
N ARG A 10 -0.10 -8.51 19.69
CA ARG A 10 -0.63 -7.84 18.48
C ARG A 10 0.07 -8.35 17.25
N VAL A 11 1.38 -8.46 17.31
CA VAL A 11 2.23 -8.98 16.24
C VAL A 11 1.86 -10.43 15.89
N GLU A 12 1.53 -11.25 16.87
CA GLU A 12 1.13 -12.65 16.63
C GLU A 12 -0.22 -12.75 15.90
N LYS A 13 -1.18 -11.89 16.22
CA LYS A 13 -2.54 -11.94 15.66
C LYS A 13 -2.69 -11.21 14.33
N VAL A 14 -1.83 -10.25 14.02
CA VAL A 14 -2.02 -9.35 12.88
C VAL A 14 -1.99 -10.05 11.53
N PHE A 15 -1.28 -11.17 11.42
CA PHE A 15 -1.17 -11.94 10.19
C PHE A 15 -2.45 -12.72 9.82
N ASP A 16 -3.37 -12.91 10.77
CA ASP A 16 -4.62 -13.65 10.58
C ASP A 16 -5.85 -12.74 10.39
N LEU A 17 -5.64 -11.43 10.27
CA LEU A 17 -6.72 -10.44 10.16
C LEU A 17 -7.29 -10.26 8.74
N GLY A 18 -6.73 -10.95 7.73
CA GLY A 18 -7.19 -10.87 6.35
C GLY A 18 -6.74 -9.60 5.60
N ALA A 19 -5.68 -8.94 6.06
CA ALA A 19 -5.01 -7.88 5.31
C ALA A 19 -4.04 -8.50 4.27
N ASP A 20 -3.87 -7.86 3.11
CA ASP A 20 -2.92 -8.31 2.09
C ASP A 20 -1.46 -8.14 2.54
N VAL A 21 -1.20 -7.09 3.30
CA VAL A 21 0.12 -6.74 3.83
C VAL A 21 0.03 -6.41 5.32
N VAL A 22 0.92 -7.00 6.10
CA VAL A 22 1.18 -6.63 7.50
C VAL A 22 2.43 -5.79 7.56
N ILE A 23 2.36 -4.65 8.24
CA ILE A 23 3.50 -3.74 8.46
C ILE A 23 3.81 -3.74 9.95
N LEU A 24 4.96 -4.35 10.32
CA LEU A 24 5.46 -4.31 11.68
C LEU A 24 6.25 -3.02 11.88
N ASP A 25 5.89 -2.26 12.91
CA ASP A 25 6.40 -0.91 13.09
C ASP A 25 7.60 -0.86 14.05
N LEU A 26 8.66 -0.18 13.63
CA LEU A 26 9.82 0.19 14.45
C LEU A 26 9.89 1.70 14.72
N GLU A 27 8.99 2.49 14.11
CA GLU A 27 9.03 3.95 14.15
C GLU A 27 8.13 4.53 15.25
N ASP A 28 7.11 5.28 14.91
CA ASP A 28 6.33 6.12 15.85
C ASP A 28 5.53 5.33 16.87
N ALA A 29 5.14 4.09 16.57
CA ALA A 29 4.43 3.24 17.52
C ALA A 29 5.36 2.54 18.53
N VAL A 30 6.67 2.80 18.50
CA VAL A 30 7.67 2.19 19.39
C VAL A 30 8.46 3.28 20.12
N ALA A 31 8.42 3.25 21.44
CA ALA A 31 9.18 4.19 22.27
C ALA A 31 10.68 4.11 21.98
N THR A 32 11.37 5.24 22.03
CA THR A 32 12.80 5.36 21.69
C THR A 32 13.67 4.32 22.41
N ALA A 33 13.43 4.08 23.70
CA ALA A 33 14.20 3.13 24.49
C ALA A 33 14.01 1.65 24.06
N GLU A 34 12.94 1.34 23.32
CA GLU A 34 12.59 -0.01 22.88
C GLU A 34 12.95 -0.31 21.42
N LYS A 35 13.30 0.72 20.62
CA LYS A 35 13.52 0.58 19.18
C LYS A 35 14.51 -0.54 18.82
N VAL A 36 15.66 -0.57 19.47
CA VAL A 36 16.70 -1.58 19.21
C VAL A 36 16.24 -2.99 19.59
N ALA A 37 15.63 -3.15 20.77
CA ALA A 37 15.14 -4.44 21.22
C ALA A 37 13.98 -4.99 20.35
N THR A 38 13.16 -4.10 19.80
CA THR A 38 12.01 -4.44 18.96
C THR A 38 12.43 -5.11 17.65
N ARG A 39 13.61 -4.83 17.11
CA ARG A 39 14.14 -5.45 15.88
C ARG A 39 14.08 -6.99 15.94
N ALA A 40 14.58 -7.57 17.02
CA ALA A 40 14.58 -9.02 17.22
C ALA A 40 13.16 -9.61 17.31
N LEU A 41 12.23 -8.89 17.94
CA LEU A 41 10.82 -9.31 18.06
C LEU A 41 10.13 -9.36 16.69
N VAL A 42 10.36 -8.33 15.87
CA VAL A 42 9.83 -8.24 14.51
C VAL A 42 10.37 -9.37 13.63
N VAL A 43 11.67 -9.62 13.65
CA VAL A 43 12.29 -10.72 12.90
C VAL A 43 11.74 -12.09 13.34
N ALA A 44 11.62 -12.31 14.65
CA ALA A 44 11.06 -13.56 15.17
C ALA A 44 9.61 -13.79 14.70
N ALA A 45 8.82 -12.75 14.57
CA ALA A 45 7.46 -12.83 14.07
C ALA A 45 7.40 -13.13 12.57
N LEU A 46 8.22 -12.44 11.76
CA LEU A 46 8.28 -12.61 10.31
C LEU A 46 8.77 -14.01 9.88
N ARG A 47 9.59 -14.66 10.71
CA ARG A 47 10.05 -16.04 10.46
C ARG A 47 8.96 -17.11 10.62
N LYS A 48 7.84 -16.78 11.27
CA LYS A 48 6.71 -17.72 11.39
C LYS A 48 6.03 -17.89 10.01
N PRO A 49 5.51 -19.10 9.71
CA PRO A 49 4.72 -19.31 8.49
C PRO A 49 3.57 -18.30 8.40
N ARG A 50 3.39 -17.71 7.25
CA ARG A 50 2.31 -16.74 6.97
C ARG A 50 1.88 -16.80 5.52
N ARG A 51 0.63 -16.34 5.25
CA ARG A 51 0.05 -16.29 3.89
C ARG A 51 0.04 -14.88 3.31
N VAL A 52 0.30 -13.88 4.13
CA VAL A 52 0.26 -12.46 3.78
C VAL A 52 1.67 -11.88 3.72
N LEU A 53 1.86 -10.81 2.97
CA LEU A 53 3.14 -10.15 2.89
C LEU A 53 3.49 -9.48 4.23
N GLY A 54 4.75 -9.62 4.65
CA GLY A 54 5.29 -9.05 5.87
C GLY A 54 6.31 -7.96 5.59
N TYR A 55 5.94 -6.72 5.87
CA TYR A 55 6.80 -5.54 5.74
C TYR A 55 7.20 -5.00 7.09
N VAL A 56 8.28 -4.23 7.13
CA VAL A 56 8.73 -3.52 8.33
C VAL A 56 8.80 -2.03 8.03
N ARG A 57 8.08 -1.20 8.82
CA ARG A 57 8.32 0.23 8.81
C ARG A 57 9.53 0.52 9.69
N ILE A 58 10.62 0.92 9.04
CA ILE A 58 11.87 1.31 9.67
C ILE A 58 11.78 2.76 10.19
N ASN A 59 12.72 3.19 10.99
CA ASN A 59 12.82 4.59 11.39
C ASN A 59 13.22 5.47 10.19
N SER A 60 12.85 6.76 10.23
CA SER A 60 13.18 7.74 9.20
C SER A 60 14.69 7.78 8.91
N ILE A 61 15.05 8.04 7.65
CA ILE A 61 16.43 8.16 7.20
C ILE A 61 17.22 9.25 7.94
N GLU A 62 16.53 10.21 8.52
CA GLU A 62 17.14 11.30 9.31
C GLU A 62 17.57 10.86 10.71
N THR A 63 17.23 9.62 11.12
CA THR A 63 17.55 9.07 12.44
C THR A 63 18.77 8.15 12.39
N GLU A 64 19.43 8.00 13.52
CA GLU A 64 20.54 7.06 13.69
C GLU A 64 20.12 5.58 13.54
N TRP A 65 18.83 5.25 13.69
CA TRP A 65 18.32 3.87 13.67
C TRP A 65 18.08 3.31 12.27
N CYS A 66 17.82 4.14 11.27
CA CYS A 66 17.35 3.74 9.94
C CYS A 66 18.23 2.63 9.30
N ARG A 67 19.53 2.87 9.18
CA ARG A 67 20.45 1.91 8.55
C ARG A 67 20.56 0.60 9.34
N ASP A 68 20.59 0.69 10.65
CA ASP A 68 20.71 -0.48 11.52
C ASP A 68 19.38 -1.26 11.60
N ASP A 69 18.22 -0.61 11.44
CA ASP A 69 16.95 -1.30 11.26
C ASP A 69 16.99 -2.20 10.02
N ILE A 70 17.42 -1.66 8.87
CA ILE A 70 17.57 -2.41 7.62
C ILE A 70 18.47 -3.62 7.82
N ARG A 71 19.66 -3.43 8.40
CA ARG A 71 20.61 -4.52 8.67
C ARG A 71 20.05 -5.61 9.57
N ALA A 72 19.22 -5.22 10.53
CA ALA A 72 18.66 -6.15 11.51
C ALA A 72 17.48 -6.96 10.98
N VAL A 73 16.64 -6.37 10.08
CA VAL A 73 15.38 -6.99 9.68
C VAL A 73 15.46 -7.73 8.35
N VAL A 74 16.43 -7.42 7.49
CA VAL A 74 16.56 -8.04 6.16
C VAL A 74 16.93 -9.52 6.28
N GLY A 75 16.19 -10.35 5.55
CA GLY A 75 16.37 -11.79 5.45
C GLY A 75 15.26 -12.44 4.65
N PRO A 76 15.32 -13.76 4.39
CA PRO A 76 14.37 -14.46 3.52
C PRO A 76 12.92 -14.52 4.03
N TRP A 77 12.68 -13.96 5.20
CA TRP A 77 11.36 -13.82 5.82
C TRP A 77 10.69 -12.47 5.54
N LEU A 78 11.40 -11.50 4.93
CA LEU A 78 10.92 -10.15 4.70
C LEU A 78 10.49 -9.99 3.24
N ASP A 79 9.35 -9.34 2.99
CA ASP A 79 8.88 -9.06 1.64
C ASP A 79 9.16 -7.59 1.24
N GLY A 80 9.30 -6.67 2.19
CA GLY A 80 9.63 -5.27 1.89
C GLY A 80 9.82 -4.38 3.11
N ILE A 81 10.32 -3.19 2.84
CA ILE A 81 10.55 -2.12 3.80
C ILE A 81 9.57 -0.98 3.53
N VAL A 82 9.03 -0.40 4.60
CA VAL A 82 8.28 0.85 4.56
C VAL A 82 9.18 1.97 5.07
N LEU A 83 9.47 2.95 4.21
CA LEU A 83 10.26 4.13 4.56
C LEU A 83 9.32 5.29 4.91
N PRO A 84 9.24 5.72 6.18
CA PRO A 84 8.47 6.90 6.56
C PRO A 84 9.14 8.19 6.13
N LYS A 85 8.38 9.28 6.08
CA LYS A 85 8.84 10.64 5.84
C LYS A 85 9.71 10.76 4.58
N ALA A 86 9.31 10.06 3.50
CA ALA A 86 10.01 10.11 2.23
C ALA A 86 9.87 11.51 1.59
N GLN A 87 10.99 12.22 1.41
CA GLN A 87 10.99 13.62 0.98
C GLN A 87 11.80 13.89 -0.29
N SER A 88 12.58 12.93 -0.78
CA SER A 88 13.41 13.12 -1.98
C SER A 88 13.81 11.81 -2.64
N ALA A 89 14.06 11.81 -3.94
CA ALA A 89 14.64 10.67 -4.64
C ALA A 89 15.99 10.24 -4.07
N ALA A 90 16.82 11.19 -3.65
CA ALA A 90 18.15 10.90 -3.08
C ALA A 90 18.06 10.04 -1.80
N ALA A 91 17.08 10.29 -0.94
CA ALA A 91 16.83 9.48 0.24
C ALA A 91 16.47 8.03 -0.13
N LEU A 92 15.62 7.84 -1.16
CA LEU A 92 15.22 6.51 -1.63
C LEU A 92 16.43 5.76 -2.26
N VAL A 93 17.24 6.42 -3.05
CA VAL A 93 18.47 5.84 -3.64
C VAL A 93 19.45 5.42 -2.54
N GLN A 94 19.59 6.21 -1.49
CA GLN A 94 20.45 5.87 -0.36
C GLN A 94 19.93 4.62 0.39
N VAL A 95 18.63 4.55 0.66
CA VAL A 95 17.99 3.38 1.31
C VAL A 95 18.09 2.15 0.41
N ASP A 96 17.89 2.28 -0.90
CA ASP A 96 18.08 1.19 -1.87
C ASP A 96 19.51 0.63 -1.83
N GLY A 97 20.52 1.50 -1.75
CA GLY A 97 21.90 1.07 -1.59
C GLY A 97 22.15 0.27 -0.29
N TRP A 98 21.52 0.68 0.82
CA TRP A 98 21.60 -0.08 2.08
C TRP A 98 20.83 -1.41 2.03
N LEU A 99 19.70 -1.46 1.32
CA LEU A 99 18.94 -2.69 1.08
C LEU A 99 19.76 -3.67 0.23
N ALA A 100 20.39 -3.20 -0.85
CA ALA A 100 21.23 -4.04 -1.71
C ALA A 100 22.43 -4.62 -0.95
N GLU A 101 23.06 -3.84 -0.06
CA GLU A 101 24.11 -4.32 0.85
C GLU A 101 23.59 -5.42 1.78
N ALA A 102 22.42 -5.20 2.39
CA ALA A 102 21.82 -6.13 3.34
C ALA A 102 21.34 -7.43 2.66
N GLU A 103 20.72 -7.35 1.47
CA GLU A 103 20.37 -8.51 0.65
C GLU A 103 21.60 -9.37 0.32
N ARG A 104 22.68 -8.73 -0.12
CA ARG A 104 23.93 -9.43 -0.41
C ARG A 104 24.48 -10.16 0.82
N VAL A 105 24.42 -9.55 2.01
CA VAL A 105 24.87 -10.17 3.27
C VAL A 105 23.96 -11.33 3.65
N ALA A 106 22.65 -11.20 3.41
CA ALA A 106 21.66 -12.24 3.70
C ALA A 106 21.59 -13.34 2.63
N GLY A 107 22.37 -13.25 1.53
CA GLY A 107 22.34 -14.20 0.43
C GLY A 107 21.07 -14.15 -0.42
N LEU A 108 20.37 -13.01 -0.43
CA LEU A 108 19.16 -12.78 -1.23
C LEU A 108 19.53 -12.25 -2.63
N PRO A 109 18.68 -12.47 -3.64
CA PRO A 109 18.79 -11.81 -4.94
C PRO A 109 18.77 -10.29 -4.79
N ALA A 110 19.56 -9.59 -5.58
CA ALA A 110 19.57 -8.14 -5.58
C ALA A 110 18.23 -7.59 -6.10
N GLY A 111 17.62 -6.67 -5.36
CA GLY A 111 16.36 -6.04 -5.75
C GLY A 111 15.10 -6.85 -5.42
N GLU A 112 15.21 -7.90 -4.61
CA GLU A 112 14.08 -8.75 -4.24
C GLU A 112 13.09 -8.05 -3.30
N LEU A 113 13.59 -7.25 -2.36
CA LEU A 113 12.75 -6.59 -1.37
C LEU A 113 12.11 -5.31 -1.94
N ASP A 114 10.80 -5.17 -1.71
CA ASP A 114 10.08 -3.94 -2.02
C ASP A 114 10.50 -2.77 -1.12
N LEU A 115 10.46 -1.56 -1.67
CA LEU A 115 10.59 -0.31 -0.93
C LEU A 115 9.31 0.51 -1.09
N LEU A 116 8.51 0.60 -0.02
CA LEU A 116 7.27 1.37 0.03
C LEU A 116 7.51 2.70 0.75
N PRO A 117 7.68 3.83 0.04
CA PRO A 117 7.77 5.14 0.68
C PRO A 117 6.41 5.64 1.16
N ILE A 118 6.35 6.14 2.40
CA ILE A 118 5.23 6.94 2.89
C ILE A 118 5.56 8.41 2.62
N VAL A 119 4.74 9.04 1.80
CA VAL A 119 4.83 10.46 1.46
C VAL A 119 3.85 11.21 2.37
N GLU A 120 4.40 11.99 3.31
CA GLU A 120 3.64 12.50 4.44
C GLU A 120 4.12 13.87 4.94
N THR A 121 4.79 14.61 4.06
CA THR A 121 5.20 16.00 4.31
C THR A 121 4.96 16.85 3.07
N ALA A 122 4.87 18.18 3.21
CA ALA A 122 4.74 19.10 2.10
C ALA A 122 5.84 18.90 1.05
N ARG A 123 7.10 18.77 1.51
CA ARG A 123 8.24 18.50 0.62
C ARG A 123 8.09 17.17 -0.12
N GLY A 124 7.68 16.10 0.59
CA GLY A 124 7.46 14.79 0.00
C GLY A 124 6.35 14.82 -1.06
N ILE A 125 5.24 15.50 -0.79
CA ILE A 125 4.13 15.68 -1.75
C ILE A 125 4.62 16.42 -3.00
N GLU A 126 5.41 17.48 -2.87
CA GLU A 126 5.97 18.17 -4.04
C GLU A 126 6.93 17.28 -4.84
N SER A 127 7.75 16.48 -4.17
CA SER A 127 8.72 15.57 -4.78
C SER A 127 8.12 14.20 -5.19
N ALA A 128 6.80 14.01 -5.11
CA ALA A 128 6.16 12.70 -5.26
C ALA A 128 6.51 11.96 -6.56
N THR A 129 6.66 12.67 -7.68
CA THR A 129 7.03 12.06 -8.97
C THR A 129 8.50 11.57 -8.97
N GLU A 130 9.40 12.35 -8.38
CA GLU A 130 10.81 11.99 -8.25
C GLU A 130 10.98 10.79 -7.30
N ILE A 131 10.23 10.76 -6.19
CA ILE A 131 10.18 9.65 -5.25
C ILE A 131 9.66 8.38 -5.95
N ALA A 132 8.59 8.50 -6.75
CA ALA A 132 7.97 7.37 -7.45
C ALA A 132 8.90 6.73 -8.50
N THR A 133 9.87 7.48 -9.02
CA THR A 133 10.83 7.02 -10.05
C THR A 133 12.25 6.83 -9.52
N ALA A 134 12.47 6.96 -8.21
CA ALA A 134 13.78 6.99 -7.61
C ALA A 134 14.55 5.68 -7.78
N THR A 135 13.90 4.55 -7.62
CA THR A 135 14.51 3.21 -7.74
C THR A 135 13.49 2.21 -8.30
N ALA A 136 13.99 1.10 -8.85
CA ALA A 136 13.15 0.03 -9.37
C ALA A 136 12.35 -0.71 -8.28
N ARG A 137 12.71 -0.56 -6.99
CA ARG A 137 12.01 -1.18 -5.85
C ARG A 137 10.72 -0.44 -5.47
N VAL A 138 10.52 0.79 -5.96
CA VAL A 138 9.31 1.57 -5.67
C VAL A 138 8.22 1.17 -6.65
N HIS A 139 7.41 0.19 -6.25
CA HIS A 139 6.26 -0.24 -7.04
C HIS A 139 5.00 0.55 -6.70
N ARG A 140 4.97 1.27 -5.57
CA ARG A 140 3.79 1.97 -5.06
C ARG A 140 4.19 3.05 -4.06
N LEU A 141 3.38 4.11 -3.96
CA LEU A 141 3.47 5.11 -2.90
C LEU A 141 2.42 4.84 -1.82
N ALA A 142 2.69 5.26 -0.58
CA ALA A 142 1.68 5.35 0.47
C ALA A 142 1.54 6.80 0.94
N PHE A 143 0.33 7.19 1.36
CA PHE A 143 0.03 8.51 1.90
C PHE A 143 -0.05 8.45 3.43
N GLY A 144 0.67 9.33 4.13
CA GLY A 144 0.62 9.50 5.58
C GLY A 144 -0.09 10.79 5.96
N GLY A 145 -1.42 10.75 6.08
CA GLY A 145 -2.22 11.95 6.36
C GLY A 145 -2.02 12.54 7.75
N GLY A 146 -1.61 11.72 8.75
CA GLY A 146 -1.33 12.20 10.10
C GLY A 146 -0.14 13.16 10.14
N ASP A 147 1.00 12.71 9.66
CA ASP A 147 2.20 13.54 9.58
C ASP A 147 2.03 14.69 8.58
N TYR A 148 1.33 14.48 7.46
CA TYR A 148 1.03 15.54 6.50
C TYR A 148 0.22 16.69 7.12
N THR A 149 -0.82 16.38 7.88
CA THR A 149 -1.61 17.41 8.56
C THR A 149 -0.83 18.09 9.67
N HIS A 150 0.04 17.36 10.37
CA HIS A 150 0.95 17.93 11.36
C HIS A 150 2.00 18.86 10.71
N ASP A 151 2.63 18.44 9.61
CA ASP A 151 3.66 19.24 8.91
C ASP A 151 3.15 20.59 8.41
N LEU A 152 1.87 20.64 8.00
CA LEU A 152 1.22 21.84 7.47
C LEU A 152 0.35 22.58 8.48
N ASP A 153 0.28 22.13 9.76
CA ASP A 153 -0.62 22.68 10.78
C ASP A 153 -2.10 22.71 10.35
N LEU A 154 -2.56 21.63 9.69
CA LEU A 154 -3.93 21.51 9.19
C LEU A 154 -4.85 20.88 10.25
N ILE A 155 -6.10 21.32 10.28
CA ILE A 155 -7.16 20.64 11.04
C ILE A 155 -7.68 19.46 10.20
N TRP A 156 -7.45 18.24 10.67
CA TRP A 156 -7.95 17.06 9.98
C TRP A 156 -9.43 16.83 10.26
N THR A 157 -10.25 17.22 9.29
CA THR A 157 -11.72 17.16 9.38
C THR A 157 -12.26 15.77 8.99
N PRO A 158 -13.51 15.42 9.40
CA PRO A 158 -14.15 14.20 8.93
C PRO A 158 -14.42 14.15 7.43
N GLU A 159 -14.50 15.30 6.77
CA GLU A 159 -14.73 15.46 5.33
C GLU A 159 -13.46 15.29 4.50
N GLU A 160 -12.28 15.48 5.13
CA GLU A 160 -10.94 15.28 4.55
C GLU A 160 -10.66 16.13 3.31
N HIS A 161 -11.30 17.32 3.19
CA HIS A 161 -11.07 18.24 2.06
C HIS A 161 -9.64 18.74 1.99
N GLU A 162 -9.01 18.93 3.15
CA GLU A 162 -7.62 19.34 3.32
C GLU A 162 -6.61 18.34 2.77
N LEU A 163 -7.00 17.06 2.63
CA LEU A 163 -6.16 16.00 2.07
C LEU A 163 -6.28 15.88 0.54
N ALA A 164 -7.24 16.61 -0.09
CA ALA A 164 -7.57 16.42 -1.49
C ALA A 164 -6.39 16.70 -2.43
N TYR A 165 -5.61 17.76 -2.17
CA TYR A 165 -4.42 18.07 -2.97
C TYR A 165 -3.37 16.96 -2.92
N ALA A 166 -3.01 16.50 -1.71
CA ALA A 166 -2.01 15.45 -1.53
C ALA A 166 -2.46 14.14 -2.21
N ARG A 167 -3.72 13.74 -2.04
CA ARG A 167 -4.28 12.57 -2.71
C ARG A 167 -4.22 12.67 -4.23
N ALA A 168 -4.65 13.80 -4.79
CA ALA A 168 -4.62 14.03 -6.24
C ALA A 168 -3.18 13.99 -6.78
N LYS A 169 -2.24 14.63 -6.08
CA LYS A 169 -0.82 14.66 -6.44
C LYS A 169 -0.21 13.26 -6.46
N LEU A 170 -0.46 12.44 -5.42
CA LEU A 170 0.09 11.08 -5.33
C LEU A 170 -0.46 10.15 -6.40
N THR A 171 -1.77 10.21 -6.69
CA THR A 171 -2.37 9.43 -7.78
C THR A 171 -1.79 9.85 -9.13
N HIS A 172 -1.62 11.15 -9.35
CA HIS A 172 -1.01 11.68 -10.57
C HIS A 172 0.45 11.25 -10.70
N ALA A 173 1.25 11.40 -9.64
CA ALA A 173 2.66 10.99 -9.60
C ALA A 173 2.84 9.49 -9.88
N SER A 174 2.06 8.64 -9.21
CA SER A 174 2.08 7.19 -9.43
C SER A 174 1.78 6.83 -10.88
N ARG A 175 0.77 7.49 -11.47
CA ARG A 175 0.41 7.25 -12.87
C ARG A 175 1.46 7.74 -13.86
N ALA A 176 2.03 8.92 -13.62
CA ALA A 176 3.09 9.49 -14.44
C ALA A 176 4.38 8.64 -14.41
N ALA A 177 4.70 8.08 -13.24
CA ALA A 177 5.82 7.17 -13.05
C ALA A 177 5.59 5.75 -13.61
N GLY A 178 4.35 5.40 -14.00
CA GLY A 178 4.00 4.06 -14.47
C GLY A 178 3.95 2.98 -13.38
N ILE A 179 3.96 3.37 -12.11
CA ILE A 179 3.84 2.45 -10.97
C ILE A 179 2.38 2.18 -10.60
N GLU A 180 2.17 1.24 -9.69
CA GLU A 180 0.84 0.88 -9.18
C GLU A 180 0.15 2.07 -8.48
N PRO A 181 -1.19 2.13 -8.45
CA PRO A 181 -1.92 3.16 -7.71
C PRO A 181 -1.53 3.21 -6.23
N PRO A 182 -1.55 4.41 -5.60
CA PRO A 182 -1.06 4.57 -4.24
C PRO A 182 -2.00 3.95 -3.19
N ILE A 183 -1.48 3.78 -1.96
CA ILE A 183 -2.21 3.36 -0.76
C ILE A 183 -2.57 4.60 0.06
N ASP A 184 -3.86 4.77 0.38
CA ASP A 184 -4.38 5.90 1.15
C ASP A 184 -4.04 5.80 2.64
N THR A 185 -4.13 6.91 3.33
CA THR A 185 -3.78 7.12 4.74
C THR A 185 -4.68 6.33 5.71
N VAL A 186 -4.29 6.30 6.98
CA VAL A 186 -5.07 5.76 8.10
C VAL A 186 -6.31 6.63 8.42
N VAL A 187 -7.18 6.14 9.31
CA VAL A 187 -8.17 6.93 10.06
C VAL A 187 -7.91 6.72 11.54
N LEU A 188 -7.69 7.80 12.26
CA LEU A 188 -7.23 7.77 13.65
C LEU A 188 -8.34 7.37 14.63
N GLU A 189 -9.60 7.67 14.33
CA GLU A 189 -10.76 7.30 15.14
C GLU A 189 -11.09 5.82 14.93
N VAL A 190 -10.35 4.97 15.62
CA VAL A 190 -10.39 3.50 15.44
C VAL A 190 -11.77 2.88 15.68
N LYS A 191 -12.65 3.54 16.44
CA LYS A 191 -14.02 3.09 16.72
C LYS A 191 -15.06 3.66 15.76
N ASP A 192 -14.73 4.67 14.97
CA ASP A 192 -15.63 5.26 13.97
C ASP A 192 -15.46 4.56 12.60
N LEU A 193 -16.08 3.39 12.51
CA LEU A 193 -16.02 2.59 11.29
C LEU A 193 -16.74 3.29 10.10
N GLU A 194 -17.76 4.11 10.36
CA GLU A 194 -18.44 4.84 9.29
C GLU A 194 -17.55 5.96 8.71
N ARG A 195 -16.78 6.65 9.55
CA ARG A 195 -15.73 7.58 9.08
C ARG A 195 -14.69 6.83 8.25
N PHE A 196 -14.23 5.66 8.70
CA PHE A 196 -13.29 4.84 7.94
C PHE A 196 -13.85 4.46 6.56
N LYS A 197 -15.09 4.00 6.48
CA LYS A 197 -15.75 3.63 5.21
C LYS A 197 -15.91 4.83 4.27
N ARG A 198 -16.25 6.03 4.79
CA ARG A 198 -16.32 7.26 3.99
C ARG A 198 -14.94 7.61 3.42
N SER A 199 -13.91 7.65 4.26
CA SER A 199 -12.53 7.90 3.87
C SER A 199 -12.04 6.90 2.81
N ALA A 200 -12.32 5.61 2.99
CA ALA A 200 -11.96 4.56 2.02
C ALA A 200 -12.63 4.78 0.65
N ARG A 201 -13.93 5.13 0.65
CA ARG A 201 -14.64 5.47 -0.60
C ARG A 201 -14.07 6.72 -1.26
N ASN A 202 -13.73 7.75 -0.49
CA ASN A 202 -13.09 8.97 -1.00
C ASN A 202 -11.74 8.64 -1.66
N GLY A 203 -10.86 7.91 -0.96
CA GLY A 203 -9.58 7.48 -1.49
C GLY A 203 -9.72 6.66 -2.78
N ARG A 204 -10.61 5.66 -2.78
CA ARG A 204 -10.92 4.89 -4.00
C ARG A 204 -11.42 5.76 -5.14
N GLY A 205 -12.33 6.71 -4.86
CA GLY A 205 -12.85 7.67 -5.85
C GLY A 205 -11.76 8.56 -6.44
N MET A 206 -10.69 8.83 -5.71
CA MET A 206 -9.52 9.59 -6.16
C MET A 206 -8.42 8.73 -6.79
N GLY A 207 -8.64 7.42 -6.98
CA GLY A 207 -7.73 6.54 -7.71
C GLY A 207 -6.74 5.75 -6.84
N PHE A 208 -6.90 5.76 -5.52
CA PHE A 208 -6.15 4.87 -4.64
C PHE A 208 -6.64 3.43 -4.78
N GLN A 209 -5.78 2.45 -4.52
CA GLN A 209 -6.10 1.02 -4.66
C GLN A 209 -5.95 0.24 -3.35
N GLY A 210 -5.86 0.93 -2.23
CA GLY A 210 -5.77 0.38 -0.89
C GLY A 210 -5.76 1.49 0.14
N LYS A 211 -5.79 1.10 1.41
CA LYS A 211 -5.76 2.01 2.55
C LYS A 211 -4.99 1.41 3.71
N LEU A 212 -4.23 2.24 4.40
CA LEU A 212 -3.54 1.87 5.63
C LEU A 212 -4.58 1.69 6.76
N CYS A 213 -4.44 0.59 7.52
CA CYS A 213 -5.29 0.26 8.66
C CYS A 213 -4.44 0.18 9.94
N ILE A 214 -4.98 0.67 11.06
CA ILE A 214 -4.35 0.65 12.39
C ILE A 214 -5.19 -0.09 13.45
N HIS A 215 -6.36 -0.60 13.06
CA HIS A 215 -7.24 -1.39 13.92
C HIS A 215 -7.80 -2.60 13.16
N PRO A 216 -7.94 -3.80 13.81
CA PRO A 216 -8.48 -4.99 13.16
C PRO A 216 -9.84 -4.78 12.46
N ASP A 217 -10.75 -4.05 13.08
CA ASP A 217 -12.10 -3.80 12.55
C ASP A 217 -12.09 -3.01 11.23
N GLN A 218 -11.00 -2.31 10.92
CA GLN A 218 -10.86 -1.56 9.68
C GLN A 218 -10.57 -2.46 8.48
N VAL A 219 -9.98 -3.66 8.68
CA VAL A 219 -9.49 -4.51 7.59
C VAL A 219 -10.62 -4.99 6.68
N ALA A 220 -11.69 -5.56 7.26
CA ALA A 220 -12.84 -6.03 6.46
C ALA A 220 -13.52 -4.88 5.70
N ALA A 221 -13.65 -3.70 6.34
CA ALA A 221 -14.22 -2.52 5.69
C ALA A 221 -13.32 -1.98 4.56
N CYS A 222 -12.00 -2.04 4.74
CA CYS A 222 -11.01 -1.71 3.71
C CYS A 222 -11.15 -2.63 2.49
N ASN A 223 -11.12 -3.95 2.72
CA ASN A 223 -11.24 -4.94 1.66
C ASN A 223 -12.55 -4.74 0.87
N ALA A 224 -13.69 -4.55 1.58
CA ALA A 224 -14.97 -4.29 0.94
C ALA A 224 -14.98 -2.99 0.12
N ALA A 225 -14.28 -1.94 0.57
CA ALA A 225 -14.24 -0.67 -0.15
C ALA A 225 -13.41 -0.72 -1.43
N PHE A 226 -12.30 -1.46 -1.45
CA PHE A 226 -11.37 -1.50 -2.58
C PHE A 226 -11.56 -2.69 -3.52
N THR A 227 -12.35 -3.70 -3.14
CA THR A 227 -12.75 -4.79 -4.04
C THR A 227 -13.96 -4.37 -4.88
N PRO A 228 -13.95 -4.54 -6.21
CA PRO A 228 -15.12 -4.28 -7.03
C PRO A 228 -16.31 -5.14 -6.62
N SER A 229 -17.47 -4.54 -6.45
CA SER A 229 -18.72 -5.24 -6.17
C SER A 229 -19.19 -6.08 -7.38
N ALA A 230 -20.03 -7.09 -7.13
CA ALA A 230 -20.61 -7.90 -8.20
C ALA A 230 -21.35 -7.04 -9.23
N ALA A 231 -22.07 -6.00 -8.78
CA ALA A 231 -22.77 -5.08 -9.68
C ALA A 231 -21.82 -4.25 -10.55
N GLU A 232 -20.69 -3.76 -9.99
CA GLU A 232 -19.66 -3.06 -10.77
C GLU A 232 -19.03 -3.98 -11.82
N VAL A 233 -18.77 -5.24 -11.48
CA VAL A 233 -18.21 -6.23 -12.41
C VAL A 233 -19.19 -6.58 -13.52
N GLU A 234 -20.48 -6.77 -13.21
CA GLU A 234 -21.53 -7.03 -14.17
C GLU A 234 -21.69 -5.86 -15.15
N GLN A 235 -21.78 -4.64 -14.64
CA GLN A 235 -21.83 -3.43 -15.46
C GLN A 235 -20.60 -3.30 -16.35
N ALA A 236 -19.40 -3.56 -15.84
CA ALA A 236 -18.17 -3.51 -16.60
C ALA A 236 -18.16 -4.55 -17.74
N ARG A 237 -18.63 -5.77 -17.49
CA ARG A 237 -18.77 -6.81 -18.51
C ARG A 237 -19.77 -6.42 -19.59
N ALA A 238 -20.92 -5.84 -19.21
CA ALA A 238 -21.91 -5.35 -20.16
C ALA A 238 -21.36 -4.25 -21.08
N VAL A 239 -20.57 -3.30 -20.52
CA VAL A 239 -19.89 -2.26 -21.29
C VAL A 239 -18.92 -2.87 -22.30
N ILE A 240 -18.07 -3.82 -21.86
CA ILE A 240 -17.09 -4.48 -22.74
C ILE A 240 -17.79 -5.23 -23.88
N ALA A 241 -18.83 -6.01 -23.58
CA ALA A 241 -19.56 -6.78 -24.59
C ALA A 241 -20.26 -5.89 -25.62
N ALA A 242 -21.01 -4.88 -25.15
CA ALA A 242 -21.73 -3.95 -26.03
C ALA A 242 -20.78 -3.16 -26.95
N PHE A 243 -19.60 -2.78 -26.45
CA PHE A 243 -18.62 -2.06 -27.26
C PHE A 243 -17.93 -2.98 -28.27
N ALA A 244 -17.63 -4.24 -27.92
CA ALA A 244 -17.06 -5.21 -28.86
C ALA A 244 -17.99 -5.46 -30.06
N ASP A 245 -19.31 -5.58 -29.82
CA ASP A 245 -20.31 -5.69 -30.88
C ASP A 245 -20.36 -4.45 -31.78
N ALA A 246 -20.17 -3.27 -31.19
CA ALA A 246 -20.14 -2.00 -31.93
C ALA A 246 -18.86 -1.86 -32.78
N GLU A 247 -17.71 -2.20 -32.20
CA GLU A 247 -16.42 -2.18 -32.90
C GLU A 247 -16.40 -3.12 -34.10
N ALA A 248 -17.00 -4.33 -33.99
CA ALA A 248 -17.17 -5.26 -35.10
C ALA A 248 -18.02 -4.67 -36.24
N ARG A 249 -18.85 -3.66 -35.96
CA ARG A 249 -19.64 -2.88 -36.94
C ARG A 249 -18.96 -1.59 -37.42
N GLY A 250 -17.70 -1.36 -36.99
CA GLY A 250 -16.92 -0.18 -37.37
C GLY A 250 -17.27 1.10 -36.57
N LEU A 251 -17.92 0.96 -35.42
CA LEU A 251 -18.26 2.11 -34.54
C LEU A 251 -17.21 2.27 -33.44
N ALA A 252 -16.76 3.51 -33.19
CA ALA A 252 -15.79 3.86 -32.13
C ALA A 252 -16.45 4.40 -30.87
N SER A 253 -17.76 4.55 -30.86
CA SER A 253 -18.55 4.99 -29.70
C SER A 253 -20.00 4.52 -29.80
N ILE A 254 -20.63 4.31 -28.66
CA ILE A 254 -22.04 3.89 -28.55
C ILE A 254 -22.72 4.58 -27.38
N GLN A 255 -24.03 4.41 -27.29
CA GLN A 255 -24.82 4.70 -26.09
C GLN A 255 -25.30 3.38 -25.47
N LEU A 256 -25.04 3.18 -24.18
CA LEU A 256 -25.55 2.06 -23.40
C LEU A 256 -26.25 2.59 -22.14
N ASN A 257 -27.55 2.28 -21.98
CA ASN A 257 -28.36 2.74 -20.83
C ASN A 257 -28.29 4.25 -20.58
N GLY A 258 -28.27 5.06 -21.63
CA GLY A 258 -28.16 6.53 -21.52
C GLY A 258 -26.74 7.06 -21.30
N GLN A 259 -25.75 6.20 -21.14
CA GLN A 259 -24.35 6.58 -20.97
C GLN A 259 -23.59 6.50 -22.30
N PHE A 260 -22.79 7.52 -22.60
CA PHE A 260 -21.83 7.51 -23.70
C PHE A 260 -20.66 6.56 -23.37
N ILE A 261 -20.33 5.66 -24.29
CA ILE A 261 -19.26 4.67 -24.16
C ILE A 261 -18.29 4.83 -25.32
N ASP A 262 -17.03 5.00 -25.00
CA ASP A 262 -15.89 5.05 -25.93
C ASP A 262 -14.72 4.24 -25.36
N TYR A 263 -13.56 4.23 -26.03
CA TYR A 263 -12.37 3.47 -25.60
C TYR A 263 -11.94 3.75 -24.15
N PRO A 264 -11.83 4.99 -23.66
CA PRO A 264 -11.50 5.27 -22.25
C PRO A 264 -12.43 4.57 -21.25
N ILE A 265 -13.73 4.55 -21.53
CA ILE A 265 -14.72 3.88 -20.68
C ILE A 265 -14.55 2.37 -20.70
N VAL A 266 -14.29 1.80 -21.88
CA VAL A 266 -14.00 0.35 -22.03
C VAL A 266 -12.73 -0.05 -21.29
N TYR A 267 -11.66 0.73 -21.40
CA TYR A 267 -10.42 0.47 -20.65
C TYR A 267 -10.62 0.52 -19.13
N LYS A 268 -11.48 1.43 -18.66
CA LYS A 268 -11.86 1.47 -17.25
C LYS A 268 -12.64 0.21 -16.86
N ALA A 269 -13.58 -0.24 -17.67
CA ALA A 269 -14.34 -1.46 -17.44
C ALA A 269 -13.45 -2.71 -17.41
N GLN A 270 -12.49 -2.83 -18.33
CA GLN A 270 -11.51 -3.91 -18.33
C GLN A 270 -10.67 -3.95 -17.05
N ARG A 271 -10.26 -2.80 -16.55
CA ARG A 271 -9.52 -2.71 -15.27
C ARG A 271 -10.37 -3.19 -14.08
N ILE A 272 -11.66 -2.87 -14.04
CA ILE A 272 -12.57 -3.34 -12.98
C ILE A 272 -12.65 -4.87 -13.00
N VAL A 273 -12.83 -5.49 -14.19
CA VAL A 273 -12.90 -6.94 -14.33
C VAL A 273 -11.58 -7.60 -13.93
N ALA A 274 -10.44 -7.04 -14.34
CA ALA A 274 -9.12 -7.55 -14.00
C ALA A 274 -8.85 -7.47 -12.48
N LEU A 275 -9.24 -6.37 -11.84
CA LEU A 275 -9.08 -6.20 -10.38
C LEU A 275 -9.94 -7.23 -9.61
N ALA A 276 -11.19 -7.44 -10.03
CA ALA A 276 -12.05 -8.45 -9.42
C ALA A 276 -11.50 -9.89 -9.60
N ALA A 277 -10.90 -10.20 -10.73
CA ALA A 277 -10.27 -11.50 -10.96
C ALA A 277 -9.06 -11.71 -10.04
N ARG A 278 -8.21 -10.69 -9.84
CA ARG A 278 -7.09 -10.76 -8.89
C ARG A 278 -7.56 -10.96 -7.45
N ALA A 279 -8.59 -10.24 -7.00
CA ALA A 279 -9.15 -10.38 -5.66
C ALA A 279 -9.69 -11.80 -5.41
N ASN A 280 -10.36 -12.41 -6.40
CA ASN A 280 -10.87 -13.78 -6.30
C ASN A 280 -9.72 -14.81 -6.30
N ALA A 281 -8.67 -14.62 -7.09
CA ALA A 281 -7.51 -15.52 -7.13
C ALA A 281 -6.76 -15.53 -5.78
N GLY A 282 -6.62 -14.39 -5.12
CA GLY A 282 -6.04 -14.31 -3.78
C GLY A 282 -6.89 -15.03 -2.71
N ALA A 283 -8.22 -15.02 -2.87
CA ALA A 283 -9.14 -15.72 -1.97
C ALA A 283 -9.16 -17.25 -2.17
N THR A 284 -8.78 -17.74 -3.36
CA THR A 284 -8.84 -19.17 -3.73
C THR A 284 -7.48 -19.86 -3.78
N ALA A 285 -6.39 -19.17 -3.45
CA ALA A 285 -5.07 -19.78 -3.40
C ALA A 285 -5.08 -20.97 -2.41
N PRO A 286 -4.79 -22.21 -2.86
CA PRO A 286 -4.75 -23.36 -1.96
C PRO A 286 -3.65 -23.17 -0.92
N ASP A 287 -3.87 -23.74 0.24
CA ASP A 287 -2.89 -23.82 1.32
C ASP A 287 -1.54 -24.29 0.75
N PRO A 288 -0.46 -23.51 0.82
CA PRO A 288 0.84 -24.03 0.42
C PRO A 288 1.13 -25.21 1.32
N ALA A 289 1.30 -26.39 0.72
CA ALA A 289 1.71 -27.59 1.44
C ALA A 289 2.96 -27.27 2.29
N PRO A 290 3.09 -27.86 3.50
CA PRO A 290 4.15 -27.50 4.45
C PRO A 290 5.55 -27.97 4.05
N GLU A 291 5.84 -28.13 2.75
CA GLU A 291 7.15 -28.58 2.28
C GLU A 291 7.70 -27.68 1.18
N SER A 292 8.90 -27.20 1.48
CA SER A 292 9.93 -26.60 0.59
C SER A 292 10.05 -25.08 0.55
N ARG A 293 10.21 -24.44 1.69
CA ARG A 293 11.19 -23.35 1.71
C ARG A 293 12.51 -23.95 2.19
N ARG A 294 13.46 -24.06 1.28
CA ARG A 294 14.76 -24.75 1.44
C ARG A 294 15.48 -24.22 2.66
N GLU A 295 15.99 -25.20 3.46
CA GLU A 295 17.01 -25.02 4.48
C GLU A 295 18.23 -24.27 3.96
#